data_9b2a434c30aa3669493142d385c4102b
#
_entry.id   9b2a434c30aa3669493142d385c4102b
#
_cell.length_a   1.000
_cell.length_b   1.000
_cell.length_c   1.000
_cell.angle_alpha   90.00
_cell.angle_beta   90.00
_cell.angle_gamma   90.00
#
_symmetry.space_group_name_H-M   'P 1'
#
loop_
_entity.id
_entity.type
_entity.pdbx_description
1 polymer ?
#
loop_
_entity_poly.entity_id
_entity_poly.type
_entity_poly.pdbx_seq_one_letter_code
_entity_poly.pdbx_strand_id
1 'polypeptide(L)'
;VNGIEALKVLGEHTVNLVISDIMMPEMDGLELCEHLKSELDYSHIPIILLTAKTTLQAKIEGMRLGADVYIEKPFSVEYLRVCVSNLLSNREKLRVSFAHSPFVQANSMAMTKADETFLKTLKEVVVANMQNPEFCLDDMASLLNMSRSSLNRKIKGILDLTPNDYIRLERLKKAA
;
A
#
# COMPACT_ATOMS: atom_id res chain seq x y z
N VAL A 1 18.24 0.63 -15.44
CA VAL A 1 17.06 0.60 -14.52
C VAL A 1 17.59 0.79 -13.12
N ASN A 2 17.05 1.79 -12.40
CA ASN A 2 17.42 2.14 -11.03
C ASN A 2 16.17 2.53 -10.23
N GLY A 3 16.33 2.85 -8.93
CA GLY A 3 15.21 3.24 -8.05
C GLY A 3 14.51 4.53 -8.49
N ILE A 4 15.24 5.50 -9.06
CA ILE A 4 14.66 6.77 -9.55
C ILE A 4 13.70 6.52 -10.72
N GLU A 5 14.08 5.65 -11.67
CA GLU A 5 13.19 5.27 -12.76
C GLU A 5 11.95 4.50 -12.26
N ALA A 6 12.13 3.65 -11.25
CA ALA A 6 11.01 2.95 -10.61
C ALA A 6 10.00 3.94 -9.99
N LEU A 7 10.46 5.00 -9.31
CA LEU A 7 9.60 6.04 -8.76
C LEU A 7 8.81 6.80 -9.83
N LYS A 8 9.40 7.07 -11.00
CA LYS A 8 8.68 7.67 -12.13
C LYS A 8 7.53 6.78 -12.60
N VAL A 9 7.80 5.48 -12.79
CA VAL A 9 6.79 4.50 -13.19
C VAL A 9 5.65 4.43 -12.16
N LEU A 10 5.97 4.45 -10.86
CA LEU A 10 4.98 4.47 -9.78
C LEU A 10 4.09 5.73 -9.79
N GLY A 11 4.65 6.86 -10.20
CA GLY A 11 3.89 8.11 -10.39
C GLY A 11 2.88 8.05 -11.53
N GLU A 12 3.20 7.30 -12.59
CA GLU A 12 2.42 7.25 -13.83
C GLU A 12 1.47 6.05 -13.91
N HIS A 13 1.80 4.94 -13.22
CA HIS A 13 1.07 3.68 -13.33
C HIS A 13 0.57 3.17 -11.98
N THR A 14 -0.49 2.36 -12.03
CA THR A 14 -0.95 1.60 -10.86
C THR A 14 -0.10 0.34 -10.72
N VAL A 15 0.67 0.26 -9.63
CA VAL A 15 1.56 -0.87 -9.34
C VAL A 15 1.02 -1.63 -8.12
N ASN A 16 0.94 -2.95 -8.23
CA ASN A 16 0.43 -3.82 -7.16
C ASN A 16 1.52 -4.49 -6.34
N LEU A 17 2.74 -4.55 -6.87
CA LEU A 17 3.90 -5.14 -6.22
C LEU A 17 5.18 -4.66 -6.90
N VAL A 18 6.23 -4.41 -6.11
CA VAL A 18 7.56 -4.06 -6.60
C VAL A 18 8.52 -5.24 -6.34
N ILE A 19 9.34 -5.57 -7.34
CA ILE A 19 10.46 -6.49 -7.19
C ILE A 19 11.71 -5.70 -7.56
N SER A 20 12.63 -5.54 -6.62
CA SER A 20 13.84 -4.76 -6.82
C SER A 20 15.09 -5.54 -6.47
N ASP A 21 16.13 -5.40 -7.27
CA ASP A 21 17.48 -5.73 -6.81
C ASP A 21 17.90 -4.72 -5.73
N ILE A 22 18.69 -5.14 -4.78
CA ILE A 22 19.31 -4.22 -3.83
C ILE A 22 20.42 -3.43 -4.53
N MET A 23 21.26 -4.10 -5.30
CA MET A 23 22.41 -3.45 -5.94
C MET A 23 22.01 -2.81 -7.28
N MET A 24 21.62 -1.56 -7.23
CA MET A 24 21.32 -0.74 -8.40
C MET A 24 22.12 0.58 -8.35
N PRO A 25 22.44 1.19 -9.51
CA PRO A 25 23.08 2.50 -9.54
C PRO A 25 22.12 3.62 -9.11
N GLU A 26 22.67 4.76 -8.70
CA GLU A 26 21.98 6.01 -8.32
C GLU A 26 21.12 5.88 -7.06
N MET A 27 20.06 5.09 -7.11
CA MET A 27 19.18 4.75 -5.98
C MET A 27 19.11 3.24 -5.88
N ASP A 28 19.59 2.70 -4.79
CA ASP A 28 19.59 1.26 -4.54
C ASP A 28 18.21 0.74 -4.09
N GLY A 29 18.08 -0.59 -3.96
CA GLY A 29 16.81 -1.20 -3.59
C GLY A 29 16.39 -0.97 -2.14
N LEU A 30 17.32 -0.70 -1.23
CA LEU A 30 17.02 -0.35 0.16
C LEU A 30 16.50 1.08 0.26
N GLU A 31 17.15 2.02 -0.42
CA GLU A 31 16.69 3.41 -0.54
C GLU A 31 15.31 3.49 -1.19
N LEU A 32 15.09 2.72 -2.26
CA LEU A 32 13.76 2.61 -2.90
C LEU A 32 12.72 2.05 -1.93
N CYS A 33 13.06 1.01 -1.16
CA CYS A 33 12.16 0.42 -0.16
C CYS A 33 11.80 1.44 0.92
N GLU A 34 12.78 2.13 1.48
CA GLU A 34 12.56 3.17 2.50
C GLU A 34 11.66 4.27 1.96
N HIS A 35 11.93 4.76 0.75
CA HIS A 35 11.10 5.78 0.11
C HIS A 35 9.66 5.30 -0.07
N LEU A 36 9.45 4.09 -0.60
CA LEU A 36 8.12 3.52 -0.78
C LEU A 36 7.36 3.37 0.54
N LYS A 37 8.02 2.94 1.61
CA LYS A 37 7.37 2.66 2.89
C LYS A 37 7.14 3.91 3.74
N SER A 38 7.93 4.98 3.53
CA SER A 38 7.75 6.27 4.20
C SER A 38 6.71 7.15 3.51
N GLU A 39 6.60 7.08 2.19
CA GLU A 39 5.67 7.91 1.41
C GLU A 39 4.24 7.40 1.50
N LEU A 40 3.32 8.30 1.87
CA LEU A 40 1.91 7.97 2.04
C LEU A 40 1.30 7.35 0.77
N ASP A 41 1.68 7.84 -0.39
CA ASP A 41 1.13 7.40 -1.69
C ASP A 41 1.48 5.95 -2.04
N TYR A 42 2.61 5.43 -1.54
CA TYR A 42 3.18 4.15 -1.95
C TYR A 42 3.31 3.11 -0.83
N SER A 43 3.19 3.51 0.46
CA SER A 43 3.44 2.65 1.62
C SER A 43 2.65 1.34 1.61
N HIS A 44 1.49 1.32 0.95
CA HIS A 44 0.66 0.15 0.79
C HIS A 44 1.18 -0.87 -0.25
N ILE A 45 2.16 -0.50 -1.10
CA ILE A 45 2.66 -1.39 -2.17
C ILE A 45 3.68 -2.37 -1.56
N PRO A 46 3.46 -3.70 -1.69
CA PRO A 46 4.43 -4.67 -1.23
C PRO A 46 5.70 -4.64 -2.08
N ILE A 47 6.83 -4.85 -1.42
CA ILE A 47 8.14 -4.91 -2.08
C ILE A 47 8.89 -6.19 -1.73
N ILE A 48 9.40 -6.86 -2.77
CA ILE A 48 10.33 -7.98 -2.68
C ILE A 48 11.72 -7.46 -3.02
N LEU A 49 12.67 -7.63 -2.10
CA LEU A 49 14.08 -7.29 -2.33
C LEU A 49 14.86 -8.53 -2.75
N LEU A 50 15.57 -8.44 -3.87
CA LEU A 50 16.48 -9.47 -4.37
C LEU A 50 17.91 -9.07 -4.02
N THR A 51 18.71 -10.00 -3.48
CA THR A 51 20.05 -9.69 -3.00
C THR A 51 21.08 -10.77 -3.27
N ALA A 52 22.29 -10.35 -3.55
CA ALA A 52 23.47 -11.22 -3.52
C ALA A 52 24.16 -11.24 -2.12
N LYS A 53 23.72 -10.38 -1.18
CA LYS A 53 24.30 -10.30 0.17
C LYS A 53 23.63 -11.32 1.08
N THR A 54 24.45 -12.24 1.61
CA THR A 54 24.02 -13.33 2.50
C THR A 54 24.08 -12.97 3.98
N THR A 55 24.54 -11.77 4.35
CA THR A 55 24.71 -11.41 5.75
C THR A 55 23.39 -11.20 6.46
N LEU A 56 23.25 -11.77 7.65
CA LEU A 56 22.08 -11.57 8.52
C LEU A 56 21.77 -10.09 8.74
N GLN A 57 22.82 -9.27 8.84
CA GLN A 57 22.68 -7.83 9.04
C GLN A 57 21.93 -7.14 7.89
N ALA A 58 22.27 -7.46 6.63
CA ALA A 58 21.57 -6.90 5.46
C ALA A 58 20.09 -7.34 5.39
N LYS A 59 19.80 -8.57 5.81
CA LYS A 59 18.40 -9.04 5.91
C LYS A 59 17.62 -8.27 6.98
N ILE A 60 18.23 -8.07 8.17
CA ILE A 60 17.61 -7.31 9.26
C ILE A 60 17.34 -5.87 8.83
N GLU A 61 18.29 -5.24 8.15
CA GLU A 61 18.16 -3.87 7.65
C GLU A 61 16.99 -3.75 6.66
N GLY A 62 16.93 -4.61 5.63
CA GLY A 62 15.82 -4.61 4.67
C GLY A 62 14.46 -4.86 5.33
N MET A 63 14.38 -5.73 6.34
CA MET A 63 13.16 -5.95 7.10
C MET A 63 12.77 -4.74 7.96
N ARG A 64 13.74 -4.05 8.56
CA ARG A 64 13.49 -2.82 9.33
C ARG A 64 12.95 -1.69 8.46
N LEU A 65 13.39 -1.61 7.21
CA LEU A 65 12.89 -0.65 6.22
C LEU A 65 11.48 -1.00 5.71
N GLY A 66 10.93 -2.17 6.10
CA GLY A 66 9.57 -2.58 5.79
C GLY A 66 9.43 -3.40 4.53
N ALA A 67 10.50 -4.01 4.02
CA ALA A 67 10.39 -4.98 2.92
C ALA A 67 9.52 -6.17 3.33
N ASP A 68 8.60 -6.56 2.46
CA ASP A 68 7.65 -7.65 2.73
C ASP A 68 8.30 -9.02 2.57
N VAL A 69 9.23 -9.15 1.62
CA VAL A 69 10.01 -10.38 1.37
C VAL A 69 11.43 -10.03 0.96
N TYR A 70 12.37 -10.84 1.41
CA TYR A 70 13.78 -10.75 1.08
C TYR A 70 14.24 -12.07 0.45
N ILE A 71 14.72 -12.05 -0.79
CA ILE A 71 15.11 -13.25 -1.54
C ILE A 71 16.59 -13.18 -1.90
N GLU A 72 17.31 -14.20 -1.48
CA GLU A 72 18.74 -14.34 -1.76
C GLU A 72 18.99 -14.97 -3.13
N LYS A 73 19.92 -14.42 -3.88
CA LYS A 73 20.41 -14.95 -5.15
C LYS A 73 21.52 -15.99 -4.91
N PRO A 74 21.53 -17.14 -5.61
CA PRO A 74 20.58 -17.54 -6.65
C PRO A 74 19.27 -18.10 -6.09
N PHE A 75 18.13 -17.75 -6.70
CA PHE A 75 16.81 -18.25 -6.30
C PHE A 75 16.13 -18.99 -7.47
N SER A 76 15.18 -19.87 -7.13
CA SER A 76 14.34 -20.49 -8.14
C SER A 76 13.20 -19.54 -8.57
N VAL A 77 12.87 -19.54 -9.88
CA VAL A 77 11.73 -18.78 -10.41
C VAL A 77 10.42 -19.20 -9.71
N GLU A 78 10.29 -20.49 -9.39
CA GLU A 78 9.14 -21.03 -8.68
C GLU A 78 8.99 -20.42 -7.28
N TYR A 79 10.10 -20.30 -6.52
CA TYR A 79 10.08 -19.66 -5.22
C TYR A 79 9.64 -18.19 -5.30
N LEU A 80 10.18 -17.42 -6.25
CA LEU A 80 9.76 -16.04 -6.47
C LEU A 80 8.27 -15.96 -6.82
N ARG A 81 7.79 -16.85 -7.70
CA ARG A 81 6.37 -16.90 -8.09
C ARG A 81 5.46 -17.19 -6.90
N VAL A 82 5.83 -18.11 -6.02
CA VAL A 82 5.08 -18.40 -4.79
C VAL A 82 5.04 -17.19 -3.86
N CYS A 83 6.16 -16.49 -3.66
CA CYS A 83 6.20 -15.28 -2.84
C CYS A 83 5.27 -14.18 -3.38
N VAL A 84 5.33 -13.92 -4.70
CA VAL A 84 4.45 -12.95 -5.38
C VAL A 84 2.97 -13.34 -5.20
N SER A 85 2.64 -14.60 -5.49
CA SER A 85 1.27 -15.10 -5.37
C SER A 85 0.73 -14.96 -3.94
N ASN A 86 1.53 -15.30 -2.94
CA ASN A 86 1.14 -15.21 -1.53
C ASN A 86 0.89 -13.75 -1.11
N LEU A 87 1.78 -12.81 -1.48
CA LEU A 87 1.60 -11.39 -1.17
C LEU A 87 0.31 -10.84 -1.77
N LEU A 88 0.07 -11.12 -3.05
CA LEU A 88 -1.13 -10.64 -3.75
C LEU A 88 -2.41 -11.31 -3.22
N SER A 89 -2.40 -12.63 -3.01
CA SER A 89 -3.58 -13.38 -2.51
C SER A 89 -3.96 -12.98 -1.07
N ASN A 90 -2.98 -12.73 -0.21
CA ASN A 90 -3.26 -12.31 1.17
C ASN A 90 -3.95 -10.94 1.20
N ARG A 91 -3.51 -10.01 0.35
CA ARG A 91 -4.16 -8.70 0.22
C ARG A 91 -5.59 -8.83 -0.31
N GLU A 92 -5.80 -9.68 -1.31
CA GLU A 92 -7.12 -9.92 -1.87
C GLU A 92 -8.10 -10.51 -0.84
N LYS A 93 -7.66 -11.49 -0.05
CA LYS A 93 -8.47 -12.04 1.04
C LYS A 93 -8.89 -10.97 2.05
N LEU A 94 -7.98 -10.08 2.42
CA LEU A 94 -8.29 -8.97 3.33
C LEU A 94 -9.32 -8.02 2.72
N ARG A 95 -9.17 -7.64 1.44
CA ARG A 95 -10.11 -6.78 0.72
C ARG A 95 -11.50 -7.37 0.64
N VAL A 96 -11.61 -8.64 0.27
CA VAL A 96 -12.88 -9.37 0.22
C VAL A 96 -13.53 -9.40 1.61
N SER A 97 -12.76 -9.70 2.66
CA SER A 97 -13.25 -9.69 4.04
C SER A 97 -13.77 -8.31 4.46
N PHE A 98 -13.07 -7.23 4.10
CA PHE A 98 -13.51 -5.87 4.39
C PHE A 98 -14.78 -5.48 3.64
N ALA A 99 -14.88 -5.83 2.36
CA ALA A 99 -16.03 -5.50 1.51
C ALA A 99 -17.33 -6.22 1.95
N HIS A 100 -17.20 -7.45 2.46
CA HIS A 100 -18.36 -8.29 2.81
C HIS A 100 -18.73 -8.32 4.29
N SER A 101 -17.92 -7.72 5.18
CA SER A 101 -18.20 -7.71 6.61
C SER A 101 -18.34 -6.29 7.18
N PRO A 102 -19.53 -5.91 7.67
CA PRO A 102 -19.75 -4.61 8.31
C PRO A 102 -18.92 -4.44 9.60
N PHE A 103 -18.46 -5.55 10.20
CA PHE A 103 -17.70 -5.54 11.45
C PHE A 103 -16.18 -5.39 11.24
N VAL A 104 -15.67 -5.64 10.05
CA VAL A 104 -14.23 -5.46 9.76
C VAL A 104 -13.93 -3.97 9.65
N GLN A 105 -13.02 -3.50 10.49
CA GLN A 105 -12.59 -2.11 10.48
C GLN A 105 -11.55 -1.86 9.37
N ALA A 106 -11.58 -0.67 8.75
CA ALA A 106 -10.61 -0.29 7.73
C ALA A 106 -9.15 -0.39 8.24
N ASN A 107 -8.91 -0.09 9.51
CA ASN A 107 -7.58 -0.17 10.12
C ASN A 107 -6.95 -1.57 10.07
N SER A 108 -7.74 -2.64 10.02
CA SER A 108 -7.22 -4.01 9.87
C SER A 108 -6.60 -4.28 8.50
N MET A 109 -6.81 -3.38 7.55
CA MET A 109 -6.24 -3.43 6.19
C MET A 109 -4.86 -2.77 6.09
N ALA A 110 -4.41 -2.10 7.16
CA ALA A 110 -3.12 -1.42 7.18
C ALA A 110 -1.96 -2.42 7.11
N MET A 111 -1.00 -2.16 6.21
CA MET A 111 0.23 -2.93 6.09
C MET A 111 1.40 -2.21 6.76
N THR A 112 1.31 -0.90 6.92
CA THR A 112 2.31 -0.05 7.54
C THR A 112 1.66 0.89 8.56
N LYS A 113 2.47 1.51 9.43
CA LYS A 113 1.99 2.56 10.34
C LYS A 113 1.43 3.77 9.58
N ALA A 114 1.99 4.08 8.42
CA ALA A 114 1.49 5.14 7.54
C ALA A 114 0.09 4.81 7.02
N ASP A 115 -0.15 3.55 6.62
CA ASP A 115 -1.47 3.08 6.20
C ASP A 115 -2.48 3.10 7.35
N GLU A 116 -2.07 2.71 8.56
CA GLU A 116 -2.93 2.73 9.75
C GLU A 116 -3.39 4.16 10.08
N THR A 117 -2.45 5.10 10.10
CA THR A 117 -2.74 6.52 10.32
C THR A 117 -3.67 7.06 9.24
N PHE A 118 -3.39 6.77 7.98
CA PHE A 118 -4.21 7.18 6.84
C PHE A 118 -5.64 6.66 6.95
N LEU A 119 -5.82 5.36 7.19
CA LEU A 119 -7.15 4.74 7.28
C LEU A 119 -7.95 5.25 8.47
N LYS A 120 -7.28 5.54 9.59
CA LYS A 120 -7.90 6.18 10.75
C LYS A 120 -8.41 7.57 10.41
N THR A 121 -7.56 8.43 9.85
CA THR A 121 -7.93 9.80 9.47
C THR A 121 -9.00 9.81 8.38
N LEU A 122 -8.89 8.92 7.37
CA LEU A 122 -9.89 8.74 6.33
C LEU A 122 -11.27 8.43 6.93
N LYS A 123 -11.33 7.50 7.87
CA LYS A 123 -12.57 7.16 8.57
C LYS A 123 -13.13 8.34 9.35
N GLU A 124 -12.30 9.05 10.10
CA GLU A 124 -12.71 10.23 10.87
C GLU A 124 -13.31 11.31 9.96
N VAL A 125 -12.66 11.61 8.84
CA VAL A 125 -13.13 12.58 7.83
C VAL A 125 -14.49 12.16 7.25
N VAL A 126 -14.64 10.90 6.87
CA VAL A 126 -15.91 10.40 6.30
C VAL A 126 -17.02 10.41 7.35
N VAL A 127 -16.75 9.96 8.56
CA VAL A 127 -17.74 9.94 9.66
C VAL A 127 -18.21 11.35 10.02
N ALA A 128 -17.32 12.33 10.08
CA ALA A 128 -17.65 13.72 10.36
C ALA A 128 -18.54 14.36 9.27
N ASN A 129 -18.43 13.91 8.03
CA ASN A 129 -19.14 14.47 6.88
C ASN A 129 -20.27 13.57 6.34
N MET A 130 -20.62 12.50 7.04
CA MET A 130 -21.62 11.51 6.57
C MET A 130 -23.01 12.10 6.27
N GLN A 131 -23.40 13.14 6.98
CA GLN A 131 -24.72 13.77 6.83
C GLN A 131 -24.77 14.77 5.69
N ASN A 132 -23.62 15.17 5.16
CA ASN A 132 -23.54 16.04 3.99
C ASN A 132 -23.73 15.22 2.71
N PRO A 133 -24.84 15.38 1.96
CA PRO A 133 -25.08 14.66 0.71
C PRO A 133 -24.10 15.07 -0.40
N GLU A 134 -23.59 16.30 -0.36
CA GLU A 134 -22.67 16.86 -1.35
C GLU A 134 -21.19 16.48 -1.07
N PHE A 135 -20.92 15.81 0.06
CA PHE A 135 -19.56 15.40 0.40
C PHE A 135 -18.98 14.44 -0.65
N CYS A 136 -17.93 14.87 -1.31
CA CYS A 136 -17.35 14.21 -2.48
C CYS A 136 -15.84 13.97 -2.35
N LEU A 137 -15.25 13.39 -3.39
CA LEU A 137 -13.81 13.13 -3.47
C LEU A 137 -12.95 14.39 -3.27
N ASP A 138 -13.39 15.53 -3.77
CA ASP A 138 -12.64 16.78 -3.68
C ASP A 138 -12.53 17.28 -2.26
N ASP A 139 -13.64 17.25 -1.54
CA ASP A 139 -13.67 17.61 -0.13
C ASP A 139 -12.78 16.68 0.69
N MET A 140 -12.89 15.37 0.42
CA MET A 140 -12.09 14.37 1.09
C MET A 140 -10.58 14.57 0.82
N ALA A 141 -10.20 14.82 -0.43
CA ALA A 141 -8.81 15.04 -0.82
C ALA A 141 -8.24 16.30 -0.14
N SER A 142 -9.02 17.38 -0.11
CA SER A 142 -8.65 18.63 0.56
C SER A 142 -8.45 18.44 2.07
N LEU A 143 -9.37 17.74 2.75
CA LEU A 143 -9.30 17.48 4.19
C LEU A 143 -8.13 16.55 4.57
N LEU A 144 -7.72 15.66 3.67
CA LEU A 144 -6.59 14.76 3.86
C LEU A 144 -5.26 15.34 3.34
N ASN A 145 -5.24 16.58 2.82
CA ASN A 145 -4.09 17.23 2.20
C ASN A 145 -3.44 16.36 1.09
N MET A 146 -4.27 15.72 0.27
CA MET A 146 -3.83 14.84 -0.82
C MET A 146 -4.36 15.34 -2.17
N SER A 147 -3.68 14.97 -3.27
CA SER A 147 -4.27 15.14 -4.59
C SER A 147 -5.39 14.11 -4.80
N ARG A 148 -6.37 14.44 -5.69
CA ARG A 148 -7.45 13.51 -6.07
C ARG A 148 -6.90 12.16 -6.56
N SER A 149 -5.86 12.21 -7.39
CA SER A 149 -5.24 11.03 -7.97
C SER A 149 -4.53 10.18 -6.92
N SER A 150 -3.79 10.80 -5.99
CA SER A 150 -3.13 10.13 -4.88
C SER A 150 -4.15 9.45 -3.96
N LEU A 151 -5.20 10.19 -3.56
CA LEU A 151 -6.24 9.67 -2.70
C LEU A 151 -6.98 8.49 -3.33
N ASN A 152 -7.38 8.61 -4.60
CA ASN A 152 -8.06 7.53 -5.32
C ASN A 152 -7.16 6.29 -5.43
N ARG A 153 -5.88 6.48 -5.79
CA ARG A 153 -4.88 5.40 -5.89
C ARG A 153 -4.66 4.71 -4.54
N LYS A 154 -4.54 5.49 -3.47
CA LYS A 154 -4.33 4.98 -2.11
C LYS A 154 -5.52 4.16 -1.61
N ILE A 155 -6.74 4.70 -1.70
CA ILE A 155 -7.96 4.00 -1.28
C ILE A 155 -8.14 2.72 -2.11
N LYS A 156 -7.99 2.80 -3.43
CA LYS A 156 -8.07 1.63 -4.30
C LYS A 156 -6.96 0.62 -4.01
N GLY A 157 -5.76 1.10 -3.77
CA GLY A 157 -4.60 0.25 -3.45
C GLY A 157 -4.76 -0.54 -2.15
N ILE A 158 -5.37 0.03 -1.11
CA ILE A 158 -5.57 -0.64 0.18
C ILE A 158 -6.87 -1.43 0.21
N LEU A 159 -7.99 -0.79 -0.16
CA LEU A 159 -9.34 -1.32 0.07
C LEU A 159 -10.00 -1.93 -1.17
N ASP A 160 -9.44 -1.71 -2.36
CA ASP A 160 -10.01 -2.02 -3.68
C ASP A 160 -11.39 -1.36 -3.92
N LEU A 161 -11.64 -0.24 -3.28
CA LEU A 161 -12.84 0.56 -3.42
C LEU A 161 -12.53 1.89 -4.10
N THR A 162 -13.53 2.46 -4.79
CA THR A 162 -13.46 3.88 -5.12
C THR A 162 -13.73 4.73 -3.86
N PRO A 163 -13.28 6.00 -3.80
CA PRO A 163 -13.62 6.90 -2.70
C PRO A 163 -15.13 7.01 -2.45
N ASN A 164 -15.92 7.08 -3.50
CA ASN A 164 -17.37 7.15 -3.40
C ASN A 164 -17.98 5.85 -2.84
N ASP A 165 -17.45 4.68 -3.23
CA ASP A 165 -17.91 3.41 -2.68
C ASP A 165 -17.53 3.27 -1.21
N TYR A 166 -16.36 3.82 -0.81
CA TYR A 166 -15.97 3.85 0.59
C TYR A 166 -16.92 4.72 1.44
N ILE A 167 -17.26 5.93 0.96
CA ILE A 167 -18.26 6.79 1.64
C ILE A 167 -19.60 6.06 1.78
N ARG A 168 -20.05 5.41 0.70
CA ARG A 168 -21.30 4.65 0.67
C ARG A 168 -21.26 3.48 1.66
N LEU A 169 -20.17 2.74 1.71
CA LEU A 169 -19.96 1.63 2.64
C LEU A 169 -20.02 2.09 4.09
N GLU A 170 -19.32 3.18 4.44
CA GLU A 170 -19.33 3.70 5.81
C GLU A 170 -20.73 4.25 6.22
N ARG A 171 -21.47 4.85 5.28
CA ARG A 171 -22.88 5.23 5.51
C ARG A 171 -23.76 4.02 5.79
N LEU A 172 -23.60 2.93 5.04
CA LEU A 172 -24.34 1.67 5.25
C LEU A 172 -24.01 1.03 6.60
N LYS A 173 -22.71 0.99 6.97
CA LYS A 173 -22.28 0.46 8.29
C LYS A 173 -22.88 1.21 9.48
N LYS A 174 -23.13 2.50 9.33
CA LYS A 174 -23.75 3.31 10.40
C LYS A 174 -25.27 3.12 10.47
N ALA A 175 -25.90 2.70 9.39
CA ALA A 175 -27.35 2.47 9.31
C ALA A 175 -27.78 1.07 9.79
N ALA A 176 -26.82 0.12 9.85
CA ALA A 176 -27.02 -1.25 10.36
C ALA A 176 -26.82 -1.34 11.86
#